data_2832833bf413edcc2aac051feed6f8be
#
_entry.id   2832833bf413edcc2aac051feed6f8be
#
_cell.length_a   1.000
_cell.length_b   1.000
_cell.length_c   1.000
_cell.angle_alpha   90.00
_cell.angle_beta   90.00
_cell.angle_gamma   90.00
#
_symmetry.space_group_name_H-M   'P 1'
#
loop_
_entity.id
_entity.type
_entity.pdbx_description
1 polymer ?
#
loop_
_entity_poly.entity_id
_entity_poly.type
_entity_poly.pdbx_seq_one_letter_code
_entity_poly.pdbx_strand_id
1 'polypeptide(L)'
;MKRAILLSISILFLGCFFGKAQTAQKETSPSGPDKIEAYYFHFNARCETCRAVESEAKAYILGLYPGRATFKAINLDDASSKPIADKLKISGQTLLVVRGDKQINLTNEGFMYATSNPDKLKAVIKQKVDGLLVR
;
A
#
# COMPACT_ATOMS: atom_id res chain seq x y z
N MET A 1 -65.76 -21.18 -39.83
CA MET A 1 -65.41 -19.87 -40.44
C MET A 1 -64.93 -18.94 -39.34
N LYS A 2 -63.90 -18.11 -39.62
CA LYS A 2 -63.37 -16.97 -38.82
C LYS A 2 -62.32 -17.36 -37.78
N ARG A 3 -61.13 -17.46 -38.19
CA ARG A 3 -59.92 -16.61 -38.16
C ARG A 3 -59.79 -15.90 -36.82
N ALA A 4 -59.04 -16.53 -35.91
CA ALA A 4 -58.52 -15.90 -34.69
C ALA A 4 -57.08 -15.44 -34.98
N ILE A 5 -56.87 -14.15 -34.88
CA ILE A 5 -55.57 -13.50 -34.98
C ILE A 5 -54.92 -13.56 -33.62
N LEU A 6 -53.85 -14.34 -33.49
CA LEU A 6 -53.01 -14.38 -32.31
C LEU A 6 -52.01 -13.23 -32.35
N LEU A 7 -52.25 -12.20 -31.56
CA LEU A 7 -51.30 -11.14 -31.31
C LEU A 7 -50.29 -11.62 -30.26
N SER A 8 -49.12 -11.97 -30.69
CA SER A 8 -47.98 -12.25 -29.85
C SER A 8 -47.41 -10.95 -29.27
N ILE A 9 -47.72 -10.68 -28.01
CA ILE A 9 -47.07 -9.59 -27.26
C ILE A 9 -45.76 -10.13 -26.75
N SER A 10 -44.67 -9.77 -27.46
CA SER A 10 -43.32 -10.03 -27.07
C SER A 10 -42.94 -9.00 -25.99
N ILE A 11 -43.03 -9.37 -24.74
CA ILE A 11 -42.56 -8.54 -23.62
C ILE A 11 -41.02 -8.67 -23.57
N LEU A 12 -40.38 -7.65 -24.10
CA LEU A 12 -38.93 -7.49 -24.02
C LEU A 12 -38.56 -7.10 -22.56
N PHE A 13 -38.19 -8.08 -21.75
CA PHE A 13 -37.63 -7.85 -20.42
C PHE A 13 -36.23 -7.26 -20.61
N LEU A 14 -36.14 -5.93 -20.59
CA LEU A 14 -34.88 -5.21 -20.52
C LEU A 14 -34.39 -5.27 -19.09
N GLY A 15 -33.72 -6.37 -18.74
CA GLY A 15 -33.05 -6.52 -17.46
C GLY A 15 -31.88 -5.55 -17.37
N CYS A 16 -32.07 -4.45 -16.63
CA CYS A 16 -30.96 -3.60 -16.18
C CYS A 16 -30.11 -4.40 -15.20
N PHE A 17 -29.08 -5.09 -15.72
CA PHE A 17 -27.96 -5.53 -14.93
C PHE A 17 -27.21 -4.28 -14.46
N PHE A 18 -27.53 -3.78 -13.27
CA PHE A 18 -26.62 -2.93 -12.53
C PHE A 18 -25.40 -3.78 -12.12
N GLY A 19 -24.49 -3.98 -13.05
CA GLY A 19 -23.16 -4.44 -12.75
C GLY A 19 -22.50 -3.41 -11.85
N LYS A 20 -22.35 -3.72 -10.54
CA LYS A 20 -21.41 -3.03 -9.68
C LYS A 20 -20.04 -3.21 -10.34
N ALA A 21 -19.62 -2.22 -11.09
CA ALA A 21 -18.23 -2.08 -11.49
C ALA A 21 -17.44 -1.88 -10.18
N GLN A 22 -16.92 -2.96 -9.63
CA GLN A 22 -15.80 -2.89 -8.72
C GLN A 22 -14.66 -2.30 -9.55
N THR A 23 -14.47 -1.00 -9.40
CA THR A 23 -13.23 -0.36 -9.83
C THR A 23 -12.15 -0.98 -8.96
N ALA A 24 -11.55 -2.06 -9.45
CA ALA A 24 -10.24 -2.48 -9.00
C ALA A 24 -9.35 -1.25 -9.23
N GLN A 25 -9.04 -0.53 -8.15
CA GLN A 25 -7.97 0.45 -8.16
C GLN A 25 -6.72 -0.35 -8.52
N LYS A 26 -6.39 -0.31 -9.80
CA LYS A 26 -5.10 -0.74 -10.30
C LYS A 26 -4.10 0.18 -9.59
N GLU A 27 -3.50 -0.33 -8.51
CA GLU A 27 -2.36 0.32 -7.90
C GLU A 27 -1.33 0.49 -9.02
N THR A 28 -1.24 1.71 -9.52
CA THR A 28 -0.25 2.05 -10.53
C THR A 28 1.08 2.01 -9.81
N SER A 29 1.77 0.88 -9.92
CA SER A 29 3.12 0.72 -9.39
C SER A 29 3.97 1.82 -10.01
N PRO A 30 4.53 2.74 -9.22
CA PRO A 30 5.40 3.77 -9.77
C PRO A 30 6.56 3.10 -10.50
N SER A 31 6.87 3.59 -11.68
CA SER A 31 7.98 3.12 -12.49
C SER A 31 8.93 4.29 -12.77
N GLY A 32 10.24 4.03 -12.68
CA GLY A 32 11.24 5.04 -12.97
C GLY A 32 12.36 5.13 -11.92
N PRO A 33 13.42 5.93 -12.21
CA PRO A 33 14.61 6.03 -11.35
C PRO A 33 14.33 6.67 -9.98
N ASP A 34 13.20 7.35 -9.84
CA ASP A 34 12.78 8.04 -8.61
C ASP A 34 11.70 7.27 -7.83
N LYS A 35 11.48 5.99 -8.16
CA LYS A 35 10.54 5.12 -7.45
C LYS A 35 11.00 4.92 -6.00
N ILE A 36 10.07 5.15 -5.08
CA ILE A 36 10.25 4.91 -3.64
C ILE A 36 9.44 3.67 -3.25
N GLU A 37 10.10 2.70 -2.66
CA GLU A 37 9.45 1.51 -2.13
C GLU A 37 9.59 1.50 -0.61
N ALA A 38 8.49 1.60 0.10
CA ALA A 38 8.48 1.50 1.55
C ALA A 38 7.93 0.13 1.97
N TYR A 39 8.58 -0.44 2.96
CA TYR A 39 8.23 -1.74 3.52
C TYR A 39 8.12 -1.63 5.03
N TYR A 40 7.06 -2.20 5.59
CA TYR A 40 6.96 -2.43 7.01
C TYR A 40 6.91 -3.94 7.29
N PHE A 41 8.02 -4.47 7.79
CA PHE A 41 8.12 -5.87 8.18
C PHE A 41 7.62 -6.03 9.60
N HIS A 42 6.73 -6.97 9.83
CA HIS A 42 6.12 -7.23 11.12
C HIS A 42 5.89 -8.71 11.35
N PHE A 43 5.54 -9.08 12.57
CA PHE A 43 5.09 -10.42 12.96
C PHE A 43 3.58 -10.47 13.16
N ASN A 44 2.99 -11.65 13.35
CA ASN A 44 1.59 -11.82 13.71
C ASN A 44 1.24 -11.13 15.04
N ALA A 45 2.12 -11.29 16.03
CA ALA A 45 1.99 -10.60 17.32
C ALA A 45 2.34 -9.12 17.15
N ARG A 46 1.33 -8.25 17.25
CA ARG A 46 1.48 -6.81 17.00
C ARG A 46 1.03 -6.00 18.19
N CYS A 47 1.90 -5.12 18.68
CA CYS A 47 1.58 -4.14 19.69
C CYS A 47 0.83 -2.93 19.11
N GLU A 48 0.26 -2.09 19.97
CA GLU A 48 -0.40 -0.85 19.54
C GLU A 48 0.55 0.08 18.79
N THR A 49 1.74 0.31 19.34
CA THR A 49 2.79 1.11 18.69
C THR A 49 3.19 0.52 17.34
N CYS A 50 3.24 -0.80 17.20
CA CYS A 50 3.55 -1.46 15.93
C CYS A 50 2.54 -1.11 14.84
N ARG A 51 1.25 -1.10 15.20
CA ARG A 51 0.17 -0.70 14.30
C ARG A 51 0.21 0.78 13.97
N ALA A 52 0.53 1.63 14.96
CA ALA A 52 0.70 3.05 14.73
C ALA A 52 1.86 3.36 13.77
N VAL A 53 3.01 2.69 13.92
CA VAL A 53 4.14 2.83 13.00
C VAL A 53 3.72 2.53 11.55
N GLU A 54 3.01 1.42 11.32
CA GLU A 54 2.53 1.08 9.98
C GLU A 54 1.57 2.13 9.43
N SER A 55 0.55 2.47 10.20
CA SER A 55 -0.51 3.40 9.82
C SER A 55 0.05 4.79 9.49
N GLU A 56 0.86 5.36 10.38
CA GLU A 56 1.42 6.69 10.21
C GLU A 56 2.46 6.74 9.10
N ALA A 57 3.38 5.79 9.06
CA ALA A 57 4.39 5.72 7.99
C ALA A 57 3.74 5.56 6.60
N LYS A 58 2.74 4.69 6.48
CA LYS A 58 1.99 4.52 5.23
C LYS A 58 1.34 5.83 4.79
N ALA A 59 0.59 6.48 5.68
CA ALA A 59 -0.10 7.73 5.37
C ALA A 59 0.88 8.83 4.94
N TYR A 60 1.99 8.99 5.67
CA TYR A 60 2.98 10.03 5.39
C TYR A 60 3.77 9.77 4.11
N ILE A 61 4.24 8.53 3.89
CA ILE A 61 5.03 8.21 2.69
C ILE A 61 4.18 8.36 1.43
N LEU A 62 2.96 7.82 1.42
CA LEU A 62 2.08 7.93 0.26
C LEU A 62 1.58 9.36 0.05
N GLY A 63 1.33 10.11 1.12
CA GLY A 63 0.88 11.50 1.04
C GLY A 63 1.97 12.49 0.62
N LEU A 64 3.23 12.25 1.02
CA LEU A 64 4.36 13.11 0.65
C LEU A 64 4.87 12.85 -0.78
N TYR A 65 4.72 11.61 -1.27
CA TYR A 65 5.27 11.17 -2.57
C TYR A 65 4.19 10.53 -3.44
N PRO A 66 3.09 11.24 -3.75
CA PRO A 66 1.99 10.68 -4.53
C PRO A 66 2.46 10.25 -5.93
N GLY A 67 2.04 9.05 -6.37
CA GLY A 67 2.44 8.51 -7.67
C GLY A 67 3.91 8.09 -7.80
N ARG A 68 4.73 8.31 -6.77
CA ARG A 68 6.16 7.93 -6.73
C ARG A 68 6.49 6.89 -5.67
N ALA A 69 5.65 6.75 -4.66
CA ALA A 69 5.86 5.83 -3.55
C ALA A 69 4.87 4.67 -3.57
N THR A 70 5.36 3.50 -3.14
CA THR A 70 4.54 2.35 -2.75
C THR A 70 4.80 2.01 -1.30
N PHE A 71 3.80 1.44 -0.63
CA PHE A 71 3.94 0.95 0.73
C PHE A 71 3.42 -0.49 0.83
N LYS A 72 4.22 -1.37 1.39
CA LYS A 72 3.87 -2.79 1.60
C LYS A 72 4.10 -3.18 3.05
N ALA A 73 3.08 -3.72 3.69
CA ALA A 73 3.22 -4.43 4.96
C ALA A 73 3.56 -5.90 4.66
N ILE A 74 4.61 -6.42 5.27
CA ILE A 74 5.13 -7.76 5.04
C ILE A 74 5.13 -8.51 6.38
N ASN A 75 4.39 -9.60 6.44
CA ASN A 75 4.37 -10.47 7.62
C ASN A 75 5.53 -11.47 7.57
N LEU A 76 6.44 -11.36 8.52
CA LEU A 76 7.63 -12.22 8.60
C LEU A 76 7.31 -13.67 9.04
N ASP A 77 6.13 -13.91 9.61
CA ASP A 77 5.67 -15.27 9.94
C ASP A 77 5.16 -16.03 8.70
N ASP A 78 4.92 -15.33 7.59
CA ASP A 78 4.52 -15.94 6.34
C ASP A 78 5.75 -16.42 5.56
N ALA A 79 5.78 -17.69 5.16
CA ALA A 79 6.89 -18.25 4.38
C ALA A 79 7.13 -17.52 3.05
N SER A 80 6.08 -16.93 2.47
CA SER A 80 6.16 -16.12 1.24
C SER A 80 6.95 -14.81 1.40
N SER A 81 7.15 -14.35 2.64
CA SER A 81 7.93 -13.14 2.93
C SER A 81 9.45 -13.35 2.84
N LYS A 82 9.90 -14.61 2.95
CA LYS A 82 11.32 -14.95 3.03
C LYS A 82 12.16 -14.39 1.88
N PRO A 83 11.77 -14.51 0.60
CA PRO A 83 12.59 -13.99 -0.50
C PRO A 83 12.83 -12.48 -0.43
N ILE A 84 11.82 -11.68 -0.05
CA ILE A 84 11.97 -10.23 0.06
C ILE A 84 12.74 -9.84 1.32
N ALA A 85 12.54 -10.54 2.43
CA ALA A 85 13.28 -10.33 3.66
C ALA A 85 14.78 -10.61 3.47
N ASP A 86 15.12 -11.75 2.86
CA ASP A 86 16.50 -12.13 2.55
C ASP A 86 17.16 -11.12 1.58
N LYS A 87 16.44 -10.71 0.52
CA LYS A 87 16.94 -9.72 -0.45
C LYS A 87 17.28 -8.39 0.22
N LEU A 88 16.43 -7.93 1.14
CA LEU A 88 16.61 -6.66 1.85
C LEU A 88 17.40 -6.80 3.17
N LYS A 89 17.86 -8.01 3.49
CA LYS A 89 18.62 -8.36 4.71
C LYS A 89 17.86 -8.03 5.99
N ILE A 90 16.57 -8.35 6.01
CA ILE A 90 15.67 -8.12 7.13
C ILE A 90 15.53 -9.40 7.96
N SER A 91 15.76 -9.28 9.26
CA SER A 91 15.63 -10.38 10.23
C SER A 91 14.60 -10.13 11.32
N GLY A 92 13.97 -8.96 11.33
CA GLY A 92 13.02 -8.57 12.36
C GLY A 92 12.15 -7.40 11.95
N GLN A 93 11.32 -6.95 12.87
CA GLN A 93 10.42 -5.84 12.64
C GLN A 93 11.16 -4.58 12.17
N THR A 94 10.80 -4.08 11.00
CA THR A 94 11.57 -3.02 10.33
C THR A 94 10.68 -2.13 9.48
N LEU A 95 10.84 -0.81 9.63
CA LEU A 95 10.34 0.18 8.66
C LEU A 95 11.49 0.58 7.74
N LEU A 96 11.41 0.20 6.48
CA LEU A 96 12.47 0.40 5.48
C LEU A 96 11.95 1.20 4.29
N VAL A 97 12.73 2.16 3.83
CA VAL A 97 12.48 2.87 2.56
C VAL A 97 13.63 2.60 1.61
N VAL A 98 13.30 2.20 0.39
CA VAL A 98 14.25 1.80 -0.66
C VAL A 98 14.06 2.67 -1.88
N ARG A 99 15.17 3.10 -2.48
CA ARG A 99 15.22 3.73 -3.80
C ARG A 99 16.41 3.15 -4.58
N GLY A 100 16.10 2.31 -5.56
CA GLY A 100 17.14 1.59 -6.30
C GLY A 100 18.00 0.70 -5.38
N ASP A 101 19.27 0.97 -5.30
CA ASP A 101 20.25 0.29 -4.43
C ASP A 101 20.42 0.94 -3.05
N LYS A 102 19.82 2.12 -2.85
CA LYS A 102 19.87 2.86 -1.58
C LYS A 102 18.71 2.48 -0.68
N GLN A 103 18.97 2.36 0.62
CA GLN A 103 17.94 2.08 1.62
C GLN A 103 18.19 2.89 2.90
N ILE A 104 17.07 3.25 3.54
CA ILE A 104 17.05 3.91 4.85
C ILE A 104 16.15 3.12 5.79
N ASN A 105 16.69 2.77 6.95
CA ASN A 105 15.94 2.16 8.05
C ASN A 105 15.39 3.26 8.94
N LEU A 106 14.06 3.30 9.08
CA LEU A 106 13.31 4.29 9.89
C LEU A 106 12.65 3.65 11.11
N THR A 107 13.05 2.45 11.47
CA THR A 107 12.42 1.68 12.55
C THR A 107 12.46 2.43 13.89
N ASN A 108 13.64 2.95 14.26
CA ASN A 108 13.79 3.67 15.52
C ASN A 108 12.91 4.92 15.58
N GLU A 109 12.89 5.70 14.51
CA GLU A 109 12.07 6.92 14.43
C GLU A 109 10.59 6.59 14.43
N GLY A 110 10.20 5.51 13.71
CA GLY A 110 8.83 5.00 13.74
C GLY A 110 8.38 4.67 15.14
N PHE A 111 9.12 3.85 15.88
CA PHE A 111 8.78 3.45 17.25
C PHE A 111 8.86 4.61 18.24
N MET A 112 9.75 5.55 18.03
CA MET A 112 9.92 6.70 18.91
C MET A 112 8.79 7.72 18.78
N TYR A 113 8.27 7.93 17.56
CA TYR A 113 7.40 9.07 17.28
C TYR A 113 5.99 8.72 16.83
N ALA A 114 5.70 7.50 16.35
CA ALA A 114 4.39 7.18 15.76
C ALA A 114 3.20 7.46 16.70
N THR A 115 3.37 7.21 18.00
CA THR A 115 2.33 7.46 19.01
C THR A 115 2.55 8.73 19.81
N SER A 116 3.81 9.15 20.02
CA SER A 116 4.16 10.27 20.89
C SER A 116 4.22 11.62 20.18
N ASN A 117 4.64 11.64 18.92
CA ASN A 117 4.77 12.86 18.12
C ASN A 117 4.71 12.55 16.61
N PRO A 118 3.50 12.24 16.08
CA PRO A 118 3.32 11.89 14.66
C PRO A 118 3.82 12.95 13.68
N ASP A 119 3.68 14.23 14.00
CA ASP A 119 4.18 15.32 13.15
C ASP A 119 5.70 15.29 13.02
N LYS A 120 6.40 14.95 14.10
CA LYS A 120 7.85 14.76 14.08
C LYS A 120 8.23 13.55 13.23
N LEU A 121 7.48 12.46 13.32
CA LEU A 121 7.69 11.30 12.43
C LEU A 121 7.56 11.70 10.97
N LYS A 122 6.52 12.45 10.61
CA LYS A 122 6.31 12.96 9.26
C LYS A 122 7.49 13.81 8.77
N ALA A 123 7.97 14.73 9.62
CA ALA A 123 9.10 15.58 9.27
C ALA A 123 10.40 14.78 9.06
N VAL A 124 10.66 13.79 9.91
CA VAL A 124 11.83 12.91 9.79
C VAL A 124 11.74 12.03 8.55
N ILE A 125 10.58 11.44 8.27
CA ILE A 125 10.34 10.67 7.03
C ILE A 125 10.65 11.54 5.82
N LYS A 126 10.07 12.76 5.77
CA LYS A 126 10.32 13.69 4.67
C LYS A 126 11.81 14.00 4.51
N GLN A 127 12.49 14.40 5.56
CA GLN A 127 13.91 14.75 5.53
C GLN A 127 14.78 13.60 5.01
N LYS A 128 14.56 12.39 5.52
CA LYS A 128 15.39 11.24 5.19
C LYS A 128 15.10 10.70 3.78
N VAL A 129 13.83 10.68 3.37
CA VAL A 129 13.44 10.23 2.04
C VAL A 129 13.83 11.25 0.97
N ASP A 130 13.69 12.55 1.24
CA ASP A 130 14.18 13.60 0.33
C ASP A 130 15.71 13.44 0.14
N GLY A 131 16.46 13.08 1.19
CA GLY A 131 17.87 12.76 1.10
C GLY A 131 18.20 11.59 0.17
N LEU A 132 17.30 10.60 0.05
CA LEU A 132 17.43 9.53 -0.93
C LEU A 132 17.22 10.02 -2.37
N LEU A 133 16.43 11.07 -2.56
CA LEU A 133 16.06 11.60 -3.87
C LEU A 133 17.11 12.55 -4.45
N VAL A 134 18.00 13.08 -3.62
CA VAL A 134 19.13 13.89 -4.08
C VAL A 134 20.16 12.99 -4.78
N ARG A 135 20.59 13.38 -5.97
CA ARG A 135 21.57 12.67 -6.80
C ARG A 135 23.00 12.96 -6.36
#